data_0b6d9f1b11400874a950bbf1d3c151ef
#
_entry.id   0b6d9f1b11400874a950bbf1d3c151ef
#
_cell.length_a   1.000
_cell.length_b   1.000
_cell.length_c   1.000
_cell.angle_alpha   90.00
_cell.angle_beta   90.00
_cell.angle_gamma   90.00
#
_symmetry.space_group_name_H-M   'P 1'
#
loop_
_entity.id
_entity.type
_entity.pdbx_description
1 polymer ?
#
loop_
_entity_poly.entity_id
_entity_poly.type
_entity_poly.pdbx_seq_one_letter_code
_entity_poly.pdbx_strand_id
1 'polypeptide(L)'
;MLRRGCAGNTDRRGIMTPMADLTRRALLRWGAGAGAGAAGVWAFGALVDPLEPQAAPAPFEPPTAGSSLPTRISGSFISAARGGIKTNWVISMPPGQSGQLRPVIALHGKDGNAGMMLDLGVEQGLARLVKEGKPAFAVVGVDGGNTYWHRRSSGGDSGAMVLDELLPMLTSMGMDTSRVGFLGWSMGGYGALLLGARLGPARTAGICAISPALFTSFTGSTPGAFDSYDDYVQHSVLGLPALNSIPLRVDCGTSDRFYFATRQFVNQLHQPPAGSFSPGGHDASYWRDSCPANWLGWRPS
;
A
#
# COMPACT_ATOMS: atom_id res chain seq x y z
N MET A 1 -36.05 12.46 62.80
CA MET A 1 -37.27 11.60 62.90
C MET A 1 -37.06 10.44 61.97
N LEU A 2 -36.76 9.31 62.55
CA LEU A 2 -37.42 8.01 62.42
C LEU A 2 -37.32 7.37 61.05
N ARG A 3 -36.45 6.38 60.91
CA ARG A 3 -36.41 4.98 61.35
C ARG A 3 -36.95 3.99 60.31
N ARG A 4 -36.05 3.06 59.98
CA ARG A 4 -36.17 1.57 59.93
C ARG A 4 -36.84 1.00 58.69
N GLY A 5 -36.49 -0.13 58.18
CA GLY A 5 -35.56 -1.18 58.58
C GLY A 5 -35.70 -2.42 57.72
N CYS A 6 -34.73 -3.29 57.88
CA CYS A 6 -34.75 -4.75 57.82
C CYS A 6 -35.05 -5.43 56.49
N ALA A 7 -34.16 -6.15 55.94
CA ALA A 7 -33.50 -7.44 56.24
C ALA A 7 -34.20 -8.62 55.56
N GLY A 8 -33.42 -9.41 54.84
CA GLY A 8 -33.83 -10.68 54.28
C GLY A 8 -32.72 -11.36 53.53
N ASN A 9 -31.88 -12.01 54.24
CA ASN A 9 -30.84 -13.00 53.96
C ASN A 9 -31.45 -14.24 53.31
N THR A 10 -30.78 -14.81 52.26
CA THR A 10 -30.56 -16.27 52.21
C THR A 10 -29.43 -16.61 51.22
N ASP A 11 -28.45 -17.23 51.78
CA ASP A 11 -27.35 -18.05 51.28
C ASP A 11 -27.83 -19.16 50.35
N ARG A 12 -27.14 -19.36 49.20
CA ARG A 12 -27.00 -20.68 48.60
C ARG A 12 -25.65 -20.79 47.87
N ARG A 13 -24.80 -21.53 48.48
CA ARG A 13 -23.54 -22.09 47.97
C ARG A 13 -23.87 -22.97 46.75
N GLY A 14 -23.13 -22.78 45.65
CA GLY A 14 -23.11 -23.64 44.45
C GLY A 14 -21.68 -23.76 43.93
N ILE A 15 -21.01 -24.68 44.46
CA ILE A 15 -19.92 -25.58 44.02
C ILE A 15 -19.33 -25.24 42.64
N MET A 16 -18.07 -24.78 42.66
CA MET A 16 -17.14 -24.79 41.53
C MET A 16 -16.64 -26.20 41.29
N THR A 17 -16.83 -26.72 40.07
CA THR A 17 -16.10 -27.89 39.58
C THR A 17 -14.98 -27.46 38.62
N PRO A 18 -13.78 -27.97 38.73
CA PRO A 18 -12.66 -27.60 37.85
C PRO A 18 -12.77 -28.35 36.51
N MET A 19 -12.52 -27.62 35.43
CA MET A 19 -12.34 -28.21 34.09
C MET A 19 -11.00 -28.97 34.05
N ALA A 20 -11.13 -30.24 33.80
CA ALA A 20 -10.02 -31.16 33.64
C ALA A 20 -9.35 -30.99 32.27
N ASP A 21 -8.07 -31.01 32.34
CA ASP A 21 -7.03 -31.14 31.36
C ASP A 21 -7.30 -32.35 30.39
N LEU A 22 -7.41 -32.10 29.08
CA LEU A 22 -7.43 -33.16 28.06
C LEU A 22 -6.10 -33.21 27.35
N THR A 23 -5.18 -33.93 27.96
CA THR A 23 -3.92 -34.35 27.39
C THR A 23 -4.10 -35.28 26.17
N ARG A 24 -3.28 -35.02 25.17
CA ARG A 24 -2.94 -35.89 24.03
C ARG A 24 -2.69 -37.33 24.49
N ARG A 25 -3.54 -38.29 24.12
CA ARG A 25 -3.24 -39.73 23.90
C ARG A 25 -4.53 -40.53 23.74
N ALA A 26 -4.96 -40.75 22.51
CA ALA A 26 -5.74 -41.94 22.15
C ALA A 26 -5.93 -42.00 20.62
N LEU A 27 -4.93 -42.47 19.92
CA LEU A 27 -5.07 -43.03 18.57
C LEU A 27 -4.11 -44.19 18.47
N LEU A 28 -4.61 -45.37 18.72
CA LEU A 28 -4.12 -46.64 18.18
C LEU A 28 -4.99 -47.79 18.72
N ARG A 29 -5.68 -48.43 17.81
CA ARG A 29 -6.15 -49.84 17.79
C ARG A 29 -7.60 -49.98 17.38
N TRP A 30 -7.70 -50.63 16.28
CA TRP A 30 -8.65 -51.68 15.81
C TRP A 30 -8.57 -51.60 14.28
N GLY A 31 -8.27 -52.62 13.48
CA GLY A 31 -8.34 -54.05 13.67
C GLY A 31 -8.53 -54.61 12.26
N ALA A 32 -7.78 -55.58 11.90
CA ALA A 32 -7.76 -56.22 10.58
C ALA A 32 -9.10 -56.89 10.25
N GLY A 33 -9.53 -56.71 9.00
CA GLY A 33 -10.61 -57.51 8.38
C GLY A 33 -10.34 -57.60 6.87
N ALA A 34 -9.99 -58.82 6.45
CA ALA A 34 -9.74 -59.17 5.06
C ALA A 34 -11.05 -59.25 4.27
N GLY A 35 -11.07 -58.67 3.08
CA GLY A 35 -12.14 -58.85 2.08
C GLY A 35 -11.63 -58.48 0.70
N ALA A 36 -11.39 -59.49 -0.13
CA ALA A 36 -10.98 -59.34 -1.51
C ALA A 36 -12.11 -58.76 -2.38
N GLY A 37 -11.83 -57.74 -3.14
CA GLY A 37 -12.71 -57.17 -4.16
C GLY A 37 -11.91 -56.29 -5.09
N ALA A 38 -11.59 -56.78 -6.28
CA ALA A 38 -10.93 -56.04 -7.34
C ALA A 38 -11.88 -54.99 -7.92
N ALA A 39 -11.50 -53.70 -7.89
CA ALA A 39 -11.99 -52.70 -8.83
C ALA A 39 -11.12 -51.44 -8.76
N GLY A 40 -10.47 -51.13 -9.84
CA GLY A 40 -10.11 -49.83 -10.41
C GLY A 40 -9.64 -48.70 -9.48
N VAL A 41 -8.34 -48.65 -9.19
CA VAL A 41 -7.70 -47.43 -8.65
C VAL A 41 -7.53 -46.43 -9.81
N TRP A 42 -8.41 -45.44 -9.91
CA TRP A 42 -8.13 -44.23 -10.66
C TRP A 42 -7.25 -43.35 -9.79
N ALA A 43 -5.93 -43.44 -10.00
CA ALA A 43 -4.99 -42.49 -9.46
C ALA A 43 -5.14 -41.16 -10.22
N PHE A 44 -5.91 -40.21 -9.68
CA PHE A 44 -5.76 -38.82 -10.00
C PHE A 44 -4.50 -38.28 -9.29
N GLY A 45 -3.35 -38.62 -9.84
CA GLY A 45 -2.13 -37.89 -9.62
C GLY A 45 -2.29 -36.55 -10.33
N ALA A 46 -2.72 -35.50 -9.62
CA ALA A 46 -2.49 -34.15 -10.09
C ALA A 46 -0.97 -33.97 -10.13
N LEU A 47 -0.39 -34.04 -11.32
CA LEU A 47 0.94 -33.54 -11.62
C LEU A 47 0.82 -32.01 -11.40
N VAL A 48 1.16 -31.57 -10.19
CA VAL A 48 1.51 -30.17 -9.95
C VAL A 48 2.90 -30.06 -10.56
N ASP A 49 2.98 -29.54 -11.78
CA ASP A 49 4.26 -29.14 -12.34
C ASP A 49 4.94 -28.20 -11.33
N PRO A 50 6.19 -28.47 -10.93
CA PRO A 50 6.91 -27.52 -10.10
C PRO A 50 6.96 -26.21 -10.88
N LEU A 51 6.42 -25.15 -10.27
CA LEU A 51 6.53 -23.79 -10.80
C LEU A 51 8.02 -23.58 -11.12
N GLU A 52 8.34 -23.46 -12.40
CA GLU A 52 9.67 -23.08 -12.81
C GLU A 52 10.03 -21.77 -12.09
N PRO A 53 11.23 -21.68 -11.51
CA PRO A 53 11.67 -20.44 -10.89
C PRO A 53 11.61 -19.36 -11.96
N GLN A 54 10.76 -18.37 -11.76
CA GLN A 54 10.60 -17.24 -12.68
C GLN A 54 11.98 -16.57 -12.80
N ALA A 55 12.52 -16.53 -14.01
CA ALA A 55 13.80 -15.88 -14.27
C ALA A 55 13.77 -14.47 -13.70
N ALA A 56 14.80 -14.08 -12.98
CA ALA A 56 14.96 -12.72 -12.50
C ALA A 56 14.80 -11.77 -13.70
N PRO A 57 14.08 -10.65 -13.54
CA PRO A 57 13.95 -9.66 -14.61
C PRO A 57 15.37 -9.28 -15.09
N ALA A 58 15.54 -9.15 -16.40
CA ALA A 58 16.80 -8.77 -16.99
C ALA A 58 17.33 -7.47 -16.34
N PRO A 59 18.66 -7.33 -16.17
CA PRO A 59 19.24 -6.09 -15.68
C PRO A 59 18.73 -4.91 -16.50
N PHE A 60 18.38 -3.82 -15.81
CA PHE A 60 17.95 -2.59 -16.45
C PHE A 60 19.10 -2.03 -17.30
N GLU A 61 18.86 -1.87 -18.60
CA GLU A 61 19.73 -1.07 -19.46
C GLU A 61 19.26 0.38 -19.41
N PRO A 62 20.08 1.32 -18.90
CA PRO A 62 19.68 2.72 -18.88
C PRO A 62 19.49 3.22 -20.32
N PRO A 63 18.54 4.16 -20.55
CA PRO A 63 18.31 4.72 -21.86
C PRO A 63 19.60 5.34 -22.42
N THR A 64 19.83 5.15 -23.70
CA THR A 64 21.01 5.68 -24.40
C THR A 64 21.06 7.20 -24.24
N ALA A 65 22.20 7.74 -23.82
CA ALA A 65 22.40 9.16 -23.68
C ALA A 65 22.08 9.86 -25.03
N GLY A 66 21.10 10.80 -25.02
CA GLY A 66 20.69 11.54 -26.22
C GLY A 66 19.23 11.37 -26.63
N SER A 67 18.45 10.50 -25.97
CA SER A 67 16.99 10.41 -26.22
C SER A 67 16.28 11.67 -25.73
N SER A 68 15.54 12.32 -26.60
CA SER A 68 14.71 13.49 -26.25
C SER A 68 13.38 13.12 -25.59
N LEU A 69 12.98 11.86 -25.65
CA LEU A 69 11.72 11.35 -25.12
C LEU A 69 11.95 10.56 -23.82
N PRO A 70 11.00 10.65 -22.87
CA PRO A 70 11.00 9.79 -21.69
C PRO A 70 10.96 8.31 -22.09
N THR A 71 11.72 7.47 -21.42
CA THR A 71 11.66 6.03 -21.63
C THR A 71 10.60 5.43 -20.70
N ARG A 72 9.60 4.79 -21.30
CA ARG A 72 8.58 4.03 -20.57
C ARG A 72 8.82 2.54 -20.81
N ILE A 73 8.96 1.78 -19.74
CA ILE A 73 9.02 0.31 -19.75
C ILE A 73 7.92 -0.24 -18.85
N SER A 74 7.46 -1.45 -19.15
CA SER A 74 6.41 -2.11 -18.36
C SER A 74 6.66 -3.60 -18.29
N GLY A 75 6.09 -4.23 -17.28
CA GLY A 75 6.15 -5.67 -17.09
C GLY A 75 5.16 -6.13 -16.05
N SER A 76 5.35 -7.36 -15.58
CA SER A 76 4.51 -7.94 -14.54
C SER A 76 5.29 -8.98 -13.77
N PHE A 77 4.83 -9.25 -12.54
CA PHE A 77 5.28 -10.38 -11.73
C PHE A 77 4.09 -11.04 -11.03
N ILE A 78 4.28 -12.25 -10.54
CA ILE A 78 3.28 -12.91 -9.70
C ILE A 78 3.57 -12.51 -8.26
N SER A 79 2.64 -11.77 -7.65
CA SER A 79 2.80 -11.29 -6.29
C SER A 79 2.34 -12.32 -5.27
N ALA A 80 3.24 -12.88 -4.49
CA ALA A 80 2.93 -13.77 -3.38
C ALA A 80 2.15 -13.01 -2.28
N ALA A 81 2.55 -11.78 -1.98
CA ALA A 81 1.88 -10.92 -1.02
C ALA A 81 0.41 -10.65 -1.40
N ARG A 82 0.08 -10.62 -2.69
CA ARG A 82 -1.29 -10.47 -3.18
C ARG A 82 -2.01 -11.80 -3.43
N GLY A 83 -1.48 -12.90 -2.91
CA GLY A 83 -2.10 -14.23 -3.05
C GLY A 83 -1.91 -14.87 -4.43
N GLY A 84 -0.78 -14.65 -5.10
CA GLY A 84 -0.46 -15.23 -6.41
C GLY A 84 -1.06 -14.47 -7.60
N ILE A 85 -1.50 -13.22 -7.40
CA ILE A 85 -2.11 -12.41 -8.46
C ILE A 85 -1.01 -11.80 -9.36
N LYS A 86 -1.18 -11.93 -10.68
CA LYS A 86 -0.36 -11.21 -11.66
C LYS A 86 -0.50 -9.70 -11.44
N THR A 87 0.63 -9.06 -11.19
CA THR A 87 0.72 -7.64 -10.82
C THR A 87 1.52 -6.90 -11.90
N ASN A 88 0.87 -5.97 -12.60
CA ASN A 88 1.55 -5.18 -13.61
C ASN A 88 2.24 -3.97 -12.98
N TRP A 89 3.32 -3.54 -13.61
CA TRP A 89 4.04 -2.33 -13.28
C TRP A 89 4.46 -1.56 -14.53
N VAL A 90 4.64 -0.26 -14.38
CA VAL A 90 5.12 0.64 -15.43
C VAL A 90 6.16 1.57 -14.82
N ILE A 91 7.29 1.75 -15.49
CA ILE A 91 8.34 2.68 -15.09
C ILE A 91 8.48 3.74 -16.18
N SER A 92 8.44 5.00 -15.78
CA SER A 92 8.76 6.14 -16.64
C SER A 92 10.02 6.82 -16.14
N MET A 93 10.97 7.02 -17.06
CA MET A 93 12.26 7.63 -16.79
C MET A 93 12.42 8.94 -17.56
N PRO A 94 13.14 9.93 -17.01
CA PRO A 94 13.42 11.16 -17.72
C PRO A 94 14.38 10.92 -18.89
N PRO A 95 14.31 11.75 -19.95
CA PRO A 95 15.15 11.59 -21.12
C PRO A 95 16.62 11.84 -20.83
N GLY A 96 17.50 11.12 -21.51
CA GLY A 96 18.95 11.38 -21.52
C GLY A 96 19.68 11.15 -20.21
N GLN A 97 19.06 10.42 -19.26
CA GLN A 97 19.70 10.11 -17.98
C GLN A 97 20.49 8.81 -18.06
N SER A 98 21.72 8.86 -17.54
CA SER A 98 22.59 7.70 -17.33
C SER A 98 22.88 7.56 -15.84
N GLY A 99 22.84 6.34 -15.31
CA GLY A 99 23.11 6.04 -13.90
C GLY A 99 21.88 5.57 -13.14
N GLN A 100 22.08 5.34 -11.86
CA GLN A 100 21.02 4.85 -10.96
C GLN A 100 20.03 5.96 -10.68
N LEU A 101 18.78 5.75 -11.06
CA LEU A 101 17.68 6.64 -10.70
C LEU A 101 17.01 6.17 -9.41
N ARG A 102 16.66 7.12 -8.56
CA ARG A 102 15.83 6.87 -7.39
C ARG A 102 14.37 6.71 -7.84
N PRO A 103 13.64 5.67 -7.40
CA PRO A 103 12.24 5.53 -7.75
C PRO A 103 11.33 6.39 -6.87
N VAL A 104 10.30 6.96 -7.48
CA VAL A 104 9.09 7.46 -6.82
C VAL A 104 7.98 6.48 -7.13
N ILE A 105 7.48 5.80 -6.11
CA ILE A 105 6.42 4.82 -6.22
C ILE A 105 5.08 5.54 -6.31
N ALA A 106 4.41 5.38 -7.44
CA ALA A 106 3.16 6.06 -7.77
C ALA A 106 1.97 5.11 -7.55
N LEU A 107 1.14 5.43 -6.57
CA LEU A 107 0.03 4.61 -6.10
C LEU A 107 -1.29 5.14 -6.65
N HIS A 108 -2.01 4.31 -7.41
CA HIS A 108 -3.27 4.69 -8.04
C HIS A 108 -4.42 4.80 -7.04
N GLY A 109 -5.45 5.56 -7.41
CA GLY A 109 -6.71 5.64 -6.68
C GLY A 109 -7.56 4.37 -6.85
N LYS A 110 -8.72 4.34 -6.18
CA LYS A 110 -9.68 3.24 -6.34
C LYS A 110 -10.06 3.07 -7.82
N ASP A 111 -10.21 1.83 -8.25
CA ASP A 111 -10.52 1.42 -9.64
C ASP A 111 -9.44 1.81 -10.67
N GLY A 112 -8.24 2.19 -10.20
CA GLY A 112 -7.10 2.52 -11.03
C GLY A 112 -6.17 1.33 -11.30
N ASN A 113 -5.10 1.63 -12.03
CA ASN A 113 -4.05 0.67 -12.39
C ASN A 113 -2.68 1.36 -12.48
N ALA A 114 -1.62 0.57 -12.72
CA ALA A 114 -0.24 1.03 -12.81
C ALA A 114 -0.02 2.18 -13.82
N GLY A 115 -0.72 2.17 -14.96
CA GLY A 115 -0.56 3.16 -16.02
C GLY A 115 -1.20 4.50 -15.72
N MET A 116 -2.33 4.52 -14.99
CA MET A 116 -3.12 5.73 -14.76
C MET A 116 -2.34 6.87 -14.09
N MET A 117 -1.37 6.53 -13.24
CA MET A 117 -0.51 7.55 -12.62
C MET A 117 0.32 8.30 -13.63
N LEU A 118 0.78 7.61 -14.69
CA LEU A 118 1.63 8.19 -15.70
C LEU A 118 0.85 9.05 -16.70
N ASP A 119 -0.45 8.78 -16.85
CA ASP A 119 -1.33 9.50 -17.78
C ASP A 119 -1.70 10.92 -17.29
N LEU A 120 -1.32 11.30 -16.05
CA LEU A 120 -1.51 12.64 -15.50
C LEU A 120 -0.37 13.63 -15.83
N GLY A 121 0.41 13.36 -16.86
CA GLY A 121 1.47 14.27 -17.30
C GLY A 121 2.81 14.06 -16.59
N VAL A 122 3.05 12.88 -16.02
CA VAL A 122 4.30 12.52 -15.35
C VAL A 122 5.51 12.64 -16.27
N GLU A 123 5.40 12.16 -17.49
CA GLU A 123 6.51 12.19 -18.46
C GLU A 123 6.90 13.61 -18.84
N GLN A 124 5.90 14.47 -19.04
CA GLN A 124 6.12 15.90 -19.28
C GLN A 124 6.80 16.56 -18.07
N GLY A 125 6.39 16.17 -16.86
CA GLY A 125 7.00 16.62 -15.61
C GLY A 125 8.46 16.20 -15.50
N LEU A 126 8.78 14.92 -15.79
CA LEU A 126 10.14 14.39 -15.78
C LEU A 126 11.04 15.09 -16.81
N ALA A 127 10.55 15.30 -18.03
CA ALA A 127 11.28 16.02 -19.08
C ALA A 127 11.57 17.46 -18.67
N ARG A 128 10.62 18.12 -18.04
CA ARG A 128 10.77 19.48 -17.51
C ARG A 128 11.81 19.56 -16.39
N LEU A 129 11.83 18.59 -15.45
CA LEU A 129 12.84 18.51 -14.39
C LEU A 129 14.26 18.51 -14.97
N VAL A 130 14.51 17.65 -15.96
CA VAL A 130 15.82 17.58 -16.63
C VAL A 130 16.17 18.90 -17.30
N LYS A 131 15.22 19.51 -18.01
CA LYS A 131 15.44 20.82 -18.66
C LYS A 131 15.77 21.92 -17.64
N GLU A 132 15.24 21.85 -16.44
CA GLU A 132 15.51 22.81 -15.36
C GLU A 132 16.76 22.45 -14.53
N GLY A 133 17.52 21.41 -14.92
CA GLY A 133 18.72 20.99 -14.21
C GLY A 133 18.44 20.43 -12.80
N LYS A 134 17.21 19.93 -12.56
CA LYS A 134 16.83 19.31 -11.29
C LYS A 134 17.31 17.86 -11.24
N PRO A 135 17.54 17.30 -10.04
CA PRO A 135 17.85 15.88 -9.90
C PRO A 135 16.78 15.01 -10.55
N ALA A 136 17.24 14.08 -11.39
CA ALA A 136 16.39 13.13 -12.08
C ALA A 136 15.95 11.98 -11.16
N PHE A 137 14.75 11.48 -11.35
CA PHE A 137 14.22 10.29 -10.70
C PHE A 137 13.32 9.51 -11.66
N ALA A 138 13.05 8.24 -11.37
CA ALA A 138 12.06 7.46 -12.11
C ALA A 138 10.70 7.47 -11.39
N VAL A 139 9.61 7.34 -12.13
CA VAL A 139 8.28 7.13 -11.56
C VAL A 139 7.80 5.72 -11.87
N VAL A 140 7.40 5.00 -10.84
CA VAL A 140 7.03 3.58 -10.90
C VAL A 140 5.58 3.42 -10.48
N GLY A 141 4.69 3.13 -11.42
CA GLY A 141 3.32 2.73 -11.15
C GLY A 141 3.20 1.21 -10.98
N VAL A 142 2.33 0.75 -10.12
CA VAL A 142 2.07 -0.67 -9.86
C VAL A 142 0.59 -0.93 -9.57
N ASP A 143 0.07 -2.10 -9.99
CA ASP A 143 -1.30 -2.51 -9.70
C ASP A 143 -1.45 -2.93 -8.24
N GLY A 144 -2.23 -2.18 -7.45
CA GLY A 144 -2.56 -2.51 -6.06
C GLY A 144 -3.94 -3.15 -5.87
N GLY A 145 -4.83 -3.04 -6.88
CA GLY A 145 -6.26 -3.32 -6.73
C GLY A 145 -6.93 -2.34 -5.74
N ASN A 146 -8.15 -2.66 -5.31
CA ASN A 146 -8.94 -1.80 -4.41
C ASN A 146 -8.70 -2.14 -2.92
N THR A 147 -7.45 -2.38 -2.54
CA THR A 147 -7.08 -2.90 -1.22
C THR A 147 -6.69 -1.82 -0.22
N TYR A 148 -6.74 -0.54 -0.57
CA TYR A 148 -6.24 0.57 0.25
C TYR A 148 -4.79 0.39 0.71
N TRP A 149 -3.99 -0.30 -0.11
CA TRP A 149 -2.54 -0.44 0.08
C TRP A 149 -2.12 -1.05 1.43
N HIS A 150 -2.98 -1.92 2.00
CA HIS A 150 -2.70 -2.69 3.21
C HIS A 150 -3.26 -4.11 3.13
N ARG A 151 -2.90 -4.92 4.14
CA ARG A 151 -3.40 -6.30 4.25
C ARG A 151 -4.92 -6.33 4.38
N ARG A 152 -5.52 -7.29 3.68
CA ARG A 152 -6.97 -7.53 3.72
C ARG A 152 -7.27 -8.89 4.36
N SER A 153 -8.42 -9.02 5.00
CA SER A 153 -8.90 -10.29 5.56
C SER A 153 -9.00 -11.41 4.52
N SER A 154 -9.17 -11.05 3.23
CA SER A 154 -9.11 -11.96 2.10
C SER A 154 -7.71 -12.56 1.83
N GLY A 155 -6.68 -12.11 2.54
CA GLY A 155 -5.32 -12.63 2.45
C GLY A 155 -4.36 -11.82 1.58
N GLY A 156 -4.85 -10.90 0.74
CA GLY A 156 -3.99 -10.04 -0.09
C GLY A 156 -3.42 -8.86 0.70
N ASP A 157 -2.16 -8.51 0.43
CA ASP A 157 -1.47 -7.35 1.01
C ASP A 157 -0.71 -6.57 -0.07
N SER A 158 -1.34 -5.53 -0.60
CA SER A 158 -0.69 -4.69 -1.61
C SER A 158 0.38 -3.76 -1.03
N GLY A 159 0.36 -3.51 0.27
CA GLY A 159 1.43 -2.77 0.95
C GLY A 159 2.70 -3.62 1.04
N ALA A 160 2.59 -4.88 1.48
CA ALA A 160 3.71 -5.83 1.48
C ALA A 160 4.22 -6.07 0.05
N MET A 161 3.33 -6.17 -0.96
CA MET A 161 3.72 -6.27 -2.35
C MET A 161 4.64 -5.12 -2.77
N VAL A 162 4.33 -3.89 -2.40
CA VAL A 162 5.19 -2.74 -2.72
C VAL A 162 6.52 -2.81 -1.97
N LEU A 163 6.49 -3.03 -0.65
CA LEU A 163 7.68 -2.92 0.20
C LEU A 163 8.62 -4.12 0.09
N ASP A 164 8.06 -5.33 -0.06
CA ASP A 164 8.80 -6.59 0.06
C ASP A 164 9.02 -7.31 -1.29
N GLU A 165 8.31 -6.91 -2.35
CA GLU A 165 8.45 -7.50 -3.69
C GLU A 165 8.87 -6.47 -4.73
N LEU A 166 8.14 -5.35 -4.88
CA LEU A 166 8.43 -4.34 -5.90
C LEU A 166 9.77 -3.63 -5.63
N LEU A 167 10.03 -3.15 -4.42
CA LEU A 167 11.29 -2.45 -4.11
C LEU A 167 12.51 -3.35 -4.32
N PRO A 168 12.57 -4.62 -3.87
CA PRO A 168 13.65 -5.53 -4.20
C PRO A 168 13.81 -5.77 -5.71
N MET A 169 12.71 -5.91 -6.45
CA MET A 169 12.75 -6.03 -7.90
C MET A 169 13.40 -4.79 -8.55
N LEU A 170 13.01 -3.58 -8.13
CA LEU A 170 13.61 -2.34 -8.65
C LEU A 170 15.11 -2.25 -8.33
N THR A 171 15.52 -2.74 -7.15
CA THR A 171 16.95 -2.85 -6.79
C THR A 171 17.67 -3.78 -7.76
N SER A 172 17.10 -4.94 -8.07
CA SER A 172 17.70 -5.90 -9.02
C SER A 172 17.76 -5.35 -10.45
N MET A 173 16.87 -4.41 -10.78
CA MET A 173 16.88 -3.66 -12.05
C MET A 173 17.89 -2.51 -12.06
N GLY A 174 18.67 -2.30 -11.00
CA GLY A 174 19.71 -1.27 -10.90
C GLY A 174 19.25 0.09 -10.41
N MET A 175 18.03 0.23 -9.86
CA MET A 175 17.57 1.49 -9.25
C MET A 175 18.13 1.70 -7.85
N ASP A 176 18.31 2.97 -7.46
CA ASP A 176 18.66 3.34 -6.08
C ASP A 176 17.43 3.31 -5.18
N THR A 177 17.17 2.19 -4.53
CA THR A 177 16.07 2.02 -3.57
C THR A 177 16.49 2.23 -2.12
N SER A 178 17.68 2.77 -1.87
CA SER A 178 18.16 3.11 -0.52
C SER A 178 17.21 4.09 0.17
N ARG A 179 16.68 5.05 -0.58
CA ARG A 179 15.59 5.95 -0.19
C ARG A 179 14.64 6.11 -1.37
N VAL A 180 13.34 5.98 -1.15
CA VAL A 180 12.32 6.06 -2.21
C VAL A 180 11.29 7.15 -1.91
N GLY A 181 10.75 7.76 -2.96
CA GLY A 181 9.60 8.65 -2.85
C GLY A 181 8.28 7.88 -2.97
N PHE A 182 7.21 8.43 -2.40
CA PHE A 182 5.85 7.95 -2.62
C PHE A 182 4.98 9.07 -3.15
N LEU A 183 4.11 8.72 -4.07
CA LEU A 183 3.14 9.61 -4.67
C LEU A 183 1.82 8.89 -4.79
N GLY A 184 0.72 9.60 -4.64
CA GLY A 184 -0.60 9.04 -4.95
C GLY A 184 -1.73 10.04 -4.81
N TRP A 185 -2.87 9.70 -5.42
CA TRP A 185 -4.12 10.45 -5.21
C TRP A 185 -5.20 9.54 -4.63
N SER A 186 -6.15 10.12 -3.91
CA SER A 186 -7.28 9.40 -3.35
C SER A 186 -6.82 8.21 -2.48
N MET A 187 -7.26 6.99 -2.79
CA MET A 187 -6.78 5.75 -2.16
C MET A 187 -5.25 5.63 -2.22
N GLY A 188 -4.63 6.04 -3.35
CA GLY A 188 -3.17 6.04 -3.49
C GLY A 188 -2.49 7.11 -2.65
N GLY A 189 -3.12 8.27 -2.45
CA GLY A 189 -2.63 9.31 -1.54
C GLY A 189 -2.60 8.85 -0.08
N TYR A 190 -3.65 8.14 0.34
CA TYR A 190 -3.67 7.45 1.63
C TYR A 190 -2.56 6.38 1.69
N GLY A 191 -2.43 5.55 0.64
CA GLY A 191 -1.38 4.52 0.56
C GLY A 191 0.03 5.10 0.63
N ALA A 192 0.28 6.24 -0.03
CA ALA A 192 1.57 6.91 0.01
C ALA A 192 1.96 7.34 1.44
N LEU A 193 1.01 7.90 2.19
CA LEU A 193 1.22 8.25 3.60
C LEU A 193 1.47 6.99 4.45
N LEU A 194 0.67 5.94 4.27
CA LEU A 194 0.79 4.70 5.03
C LEU A 194 2.11 3.98 4.77
N LEU A 195 2.45 3.76 3.49
CA LEU A 195 3.65 3.01 3.11
C LEU A 195 4.92 3.79 3.39
N GLY A 196 4.93 5.10 3.17
CA GLY A 196 6.05 5.95 3.53
C GLY A 196 6.30 5.96 5.05
N ALA A 197 5.26 6.01 5.86
CA ALA A 197 5.38 5.91 7.31
C ALA A 197 5.90 4.52 7.76
N ARG A 198 5.42 3.43 7.12
CA ARG A 198 5.89 2.06 7.41
C ARG A 198 7.34 1.83 7.02
N LEU A 199 7.76 2.33 5.88
CA LEU A 199 9.15 2.25 5.44
C LEU A 199 10.08 3.07 6.32
N GLY A 200 9.53 4.11 6.96
CA GLY A 200 10.19 4.98 7.92
C GLY A 200 11.01 6.12 7.30
N PRO A 201 11.35 7.15 8.12
CA PRO A 201 11.98 8.37 7.65
C PRO A 201 13.40 8.17 7.09
N ALA A 202 14.12 7.14 7.54
CA ALA A 202 15.46 6.84 7.02
C ALA A 202 15.43 6.39 5.55
N ARG A 203 14.37 5.69 5.13
CA ARG A 203 14.24 5.12 3.79
C ARG A 203 13.22 5.84 2.92
N THR A 204 12.40 6.72 3.48
CA THR A 204 11.43 7.51 2.73
C THR A 204 12.02 8.87 2.41
N ALA A 205 12.29 9.11 1.14
CA ALA A 205 12.83 10.39 0.65
C ALA A 205 11.79 11.51 0.73
N GLY A 206 10.51 11.16 0.62
CA GLY A 206 9.40 12.07 0.78
C GLY A 206 8.08 11.50 0.27
N ILE A 207 6.98 12.17 0.59
CA ILE A 207 5.64 11.75 0.22
C ILE A 207 4.87 12.91 -0.42
N CYS A 208 4.22 12.66 -1.54
CA CYS A 208 3.26 13.58 -2.16
C CYS A 208 1.87 12.93 -2.18
N ALA A 209 0.96 13.44 -1.38
CA ALA A 209 -0.41 12.95 -1.26
C ALA A 209 -1.39 13.98 -1.83
N ILE A 210 -2.09 13.62 -2.91
CA ILE A 210 -3.05 14.50 -3.58
C ILE A 210 -4.46 14.00 -3.28
N SER A 211 -5.32 14.84 -2.73
CA SER A 211 -6.69 14.46 -2.37
C SER A 211 -6.75 13.13 -1.61
N PRO A 212 -5.90 12.88 -0.60
CA PRO A 212 -5.78 11.56 0.02
C PRO A 212 -7.11 11.11 0.64
N ALA A 213 -7.49 9.84 0.42
CA ALA A 213 -8.70 9.26 0.99
C ALA A 213 -8.53 9.02 2.49
N LEU A 214 -8.62 10.08 3.27
CA LEU A 214 -8.50 10.06 4.72
C LEU A 214 -9.86 9.98 5.39
N PHE A 215 -9.91 9.28 6.52
CA PHE A 215 -11.13 9.06 7.29
C PHE A 215 -10.88 9.35 8.77
N THR A 216 -11.80 10.08 9.38
CA THR A 216 -11.72 10.45 10.80
C THR A 216 -12.43 9.45 11.71
N SER A 217 -13.15 8.49 11.12
CA SER A 217 -13.82 7.39 11.82
C SER A 217 -14.01 6.18 10.91
N PHE A 218 -14.13 5.00 11.49
CA PHE A 218 -14.44 3.77 10.76
C PHE A 218 -15.80 3.85 10.05
N THR A 219 -16.82 4.32 10.74
CA THR A 219 -18.18 4.43 10.18
C THR A 219 -18.30 5.46 9.06
N GLY A 220 -17.40 6.44 9.03
CA GLY A 220 -17.30 7.44 7.96
C GLY A 220 -16.37 7.02 6.81
N SER A 221 -15.75 5.84 6.88
CA SER A 221 -14.87 5.38 5.83
C SER A 221 -15.65 4.88 4.60
N THR A 222 -15.00 4.95 3.44
CA THR A 222 -15.58 4.35 2.22
C THR A 222 -15.79 2.84 2.43
N PRO A 223 -16.96 2.29 2.08
CA PRO A 223 -17.17 0.85 2.15
C PRO A 223 -16.06 0.05 1.45
N GLY A 224 -15.51 -0.94 2.15
CA GLY A 224 -14.38 -1.73 1.67
C GLY A 224 -13.00 -1.07 1.83
N ALA A 225 -12.89 0.10 2.47
CA ALA A 225 -11.60 0.67 2.81
C ALA A 225 -10.89 -0.11 3.91
N PHE A 226 -11.63 -0.60 4.89
CA PHE A 226 -11.16 -1.41 6.01
C PHE A 226 -12.10 -2.57 6.26
N ASP A 227 -11.57 -3.67 6.77
CA ASP A 227 -12.34 -4.90 7.03
C ASP A 227 -13.07 -4.87 8.39
N SER A 228 -12.55 -4.09 9.35
CA SER A 228 -13.09 -3.95 10.71
C SER A 228 -12.65 -2.63 11.34
N TYR A 229 -13.20 -2.34 12.53
CA TYR A 229 -12.73 -1.22 13.34
C TYR A 229 -11.24 -1.36 13.73
N ASP A 230 -10.82 -2.56 14.11
CA ASP A 230 -9.41 -2.82 14.47
C ASP A 230 -8.49 -2.64 13.27
N ASP A 231 -8.92 -3.07 12.07
CA ASP A 231 -8.21 -2.84 10.83
C ASP A 231 -8.07 -1.33 10.52
N TYR A 232 -9.14 -0.56 10.73
CA TYR A 232 -9.10 0.90 10.60
C TYR A 232 -8.10 1.54 11.58
N VAL A 233 -8.11 1.13 12.86
CA VAL A 233 -7.19 1.65 13.87
C VAL A 233 -5.74 1.32 13.52
N GLN A 234 -5.48 0.08 13.11
CA GLN A 234 -4.14 -0.40 12.76
C GLN A 234 -3.57 0.32 11.54
N HIS A 235 -4.42 0.74 10.60
CA HIS A 235 -4.00 1.33 9.33
C HIS A 235 -4.33 2.82 9.22
N SER A 236 -4.82 3.46 10.28
CA SER A 236 -5.01 4.90 10.29
C SER A 236 -3.67 5.63 10.13
N VAL A 237 -3.64 6.62 9.25
CA VAL A 237 -2.47 7.49 9.08
C VAL A 237 -2.53 8.74 9.96
N LEU A 238 -3.67 8.98 10.62
CA LEU A 238 -3.84 10.11 11.51
C LEU A 238 -2.98 9.92 12.77
N GLY A 239 -2.16 10.91 13.08
CA GLY A 239 -1.33 10.89 14.28
C GLY A 239 -0.10 9.95 14.20
N LEU A 240 0.27 9.41 13.03
CA LEU A 240 1.48 8.59 12.89
C LEU A 240 2.74 9.43 13.09
N PRO A 241 3.57 9.14 14.13
CA PRO A 241 4.74 9.96 14.45
C PRO A 241 5.78 10.03 13.33
N ALA A 242 5.95 8.95 12.56
CA ALA A 242 6.92 8.87 11.46
C ALA A 242 6.70 9.98 10.41
N LEU A 243 5.44 10.38 10.18
CA LEU A 243 5.10 11.42 9.19
C LEU A 243 5.61 12.81 9.58
N ASN A 244 5.94 13.06 10.85
CA ASN A 244 6.56 14.31 11.28
C ASN A 244 8.04 14.44 10.91
N SER A 245 8.67 13.34 10.50
CA SER A 245 10.10 13.30 10.14
C SER A 245 10.35 12.99 8.66
N ILE A 246 9.29 12.94 7.86
CA ILE A 246 9.35 12.70 6.42
C ILE A 246 8.93 13.99 5.69
N PRO A 247 9.66 14.44 4.66
CA PRO A 247 9.21 15.56 3.83
C PRO A 247 7.85 15.25 3.18
N LEU A 248 6.85 16.04 3.51
CA LEU A 248 5.48 15.87 3.04
C LEU A 248 5.05 16.99 2.10
N ARG A 249 4.30 16.62 1.07
CA ARG A 249 3.46 17.50 0.28
C ARG A 249 2.03 16.97 0.30
N VAL A 250 1.07 17.85 0.59
CA VAL A 250 -0.35 17.51 0.63
C VAL A 250 -1.14 18.56 -0.13
N ASP A 251 -1.81 18.15 -1.19
CA ASP A 251 -2.72 19.00 -1.97
C ASP A 251 -4.15 18.42 -1.89
N CYS A 252 -5.16 19.29 -1.71
CA CYS A 252 -6.56 18.85 -1.67
C CYS A 252 -7.49 19.97 -2.14
N GLY A 253 -8.48 19.61 -2.95
CA GLY A 253 -9.50 20.54 -3.38
C GLY A 253 -10.40 21.00 -2.24
N THR A 254 -10.79 22.28 -2.23
CA THR A 254 -11.67 22.82 -1.17
C THR A 254 -13.11 22.29 -1.25
N SER A 255 -13.52 21.75 -2.40
CA SER A 255 -14.79 21.05 -2.61
C SER A 255 -14.64 19.51 -2.62
N ASP A 256 -13.45 18.99 -2.27
CA ASP A 256 -13.19 17.56 -2.18
C ASP A 256 -13.88 16.97 -0.93
N ARG A 257 -14.49 15.79 -1.08
CA ARG A 257 -15.12 15.07 0.04
C ARG A 257 -14.16 14.73 1.17
N PHE A 258 -12.86 14.63 0.91
CA PHE A 258 -11.81 14.36 1.90
C PHE A 258 -11.18 15.64 2.48
N TYR A 259 -11.63 16.82 2.07
CA TYR A 259 -11.06 18.09 2.48
C TYR A 259 -10.95 18.24 4.01
N PHE A 260 -12.03 17.99 4.73
CA PHE A 260 -12.03 18.13 6.20
C PHE A 260 -11.09 17.14 6.89
N ALA A 261 -11.08 15.88 6.45
CA ALA A 261 -10.19 14.86 7.01
C ALA A 261 -8.72 15.19 6.69
N THR A 262 -8.44 15.68 5.46
CA THR A 262 -7.10 16.13 5.06
C THR A 262 -6.65 17.34 5.86
N ARG A 263 -7.53 18.31 6.11
CA ARG A 263 -7.25 19.45 6.99
C ARG A 263 -6.93 19.00 8.41
N GLN A 264 -7.71 18.07 8.96
CA GLN A 264 -7.46 17.53 10.28
C GLN A 264 -6.12 16.81 10.34
N PHE A 265 -5.77 16.01 9.35
CA PHE A 265 -4.45 15.37 9.23
C PHE A 265 -3.33 16.41 9.25
N VAL A 266 -3.39 17.43 8.39
CA VAL A 266 -2.37 18.48 8.31
C VAL A 266 -2.22 19.23 9.64
N ASN A 267 -3.32 19.49 10.34
CA ASN A 267 -3.29 20.17 11.63
C ASN A 267 -2.67 19.35 12.76
N GLN A 268 -2.52 18.02 12.59
CA GLN A 268 -1.86 17.13 13.56
C GLN A 268 -0.34 17.04 13.33
N LEU A 269 0.17 17.53 12.23
CA LEU A 269 1.60 17.52 11.93
C LEU A 269 2.32 18.61 12.74
N HIS A 270 3.54 18.32 13.18
CA HIS A 270 4.38 19.27 13.94
C HIS A 270 4.80 20.47 13.08
N GLN A 271 4.94 20.27 11.78
CA GLN A 271 5.27 21.31 10.81
C GLN A 271 4.28 21.25 9.64
N PRO A 272 3.82 22.38 9.11
CA PRO A 272 2.99 22.40 7.94
C PRO A 272 3.69 21.70 6.76
N PRO A 273 3.04 20.76 6.06
CA PRO A 273 3.59 20.18 4.86
C PRO A 273 3.61 21.21 3.72
N ALA A 274 4.43 20.97 2.70
CA ALA A 274 4.29 21.66 1.43
C ALA A 274 2.91 21.31 0.80
N GLY A 275 2.50 22.09 -0.21
CA GLY A 275 1.23 21.87 -0.91
C GLY A 275 0.19 22.94 -0.59
N SER A 276 -1.03 22.72 -1.05
CA SER A 276 -2.08 23.73 -0.96
C SER A 276 -3.48 23.12 -0.87
N PHE A 277 -4.38 23.90 -0.27
CA PHE A 277 -5.82 23.71 -0.38
C PHE A 277 -6.36 24.75 -1.35
N SER A 278 -6.75 24.35 -2.55
CA SER A 278 -7.18 25.24 -3.64
C SER A 278 -8.56 24.86 -4.17
N PRO A 279 -9.26 25.76 -4.90
CA PRO A 279 -10.53 25.40 -5.51
C PRO A 279 -10.42 24.16 -6.38
N GLY A 280 -11.36 23.21 -6.24
CA GLY A 280 -11.41 21.95 -6.98
C GLY A 280 -12.12 20.85 -6.20
N GLY A 281 -12.50 19.80 -6.90
CA GLY A 281 -13.20 18.63 -6.38
C GLY A 281 -12.29 17.39 -6.24
N HIS A 282 -12.92 16.23 -6.08
CA HIS A 282 -12.25 14.93 -6.05
C HIS A 282 -12.26 14.32 -7.45
N ASP A 283 -11.49 14.86 -8.36
CA ASP A 283 -11.53 14.50 -9.77
C ASP A 283 -10.17 14.62 -10.48
N ALA A 284 -10.10 14.00 -11.68
CA ALA A 284 -8.86 13.91 -12.45
C ALA A 284 -8.38 15.29 -12.97
N SER A 285 -9.25 16.31 -13.10
CA SER A 285 -8.83 17.64 -13.51
C SER A 285 -7.99 18.29 -12.41
N TYR A 286 -8.48 18.26 -11.17
CA TYR A 286 -7.73 18.73 -10.02
C TYR A 286 -6.39 18.00 -9.85
N TRP A 287 -6.38 16.68 -9.98
CA TRP A 287 -5.15 15.88 -9.83
C TRP A 287 -4.13 16.19 -10.93
N ARG A 288 -4.57 16.37 -12.18
CA ARG A 288 -3.71 16.73 -13.30
C ARG A 288 -3.07 18.11 -13.07
N ASP A 289 -3.84 19.06 -12.61
CA ASP A 289 -3.34 20.42 -12.36
C ASP A 289 -2.39 20.49 -11.14
N SER A 290 -2.64 19.64 -10.12
CA SER A 290 -1.82 19.54 -8.92
C SER A 290 -0.55 18.69 -9.12
N CYS A 291 -0.54 17.73 -10.07
CA CYS A 291 0.52 16.75 -10.21
C CYS A 291 1.81 17.29 -10.86
N PRO A 292 1.80 17.95 -12.05
CA PRO A 292 3.04 18.22 -12.78
C PRO A 292 3.81 19.45 -12.32
N ALA A 293 3.11 20.52 -11.94
CA ALA A 293 3.75 21.81 -11.61
C ALA A 293 4.38 21.80 -10.21
N ASN A 294 3.84 21.00 -9.33
CA ASN A 294 4.13 21.04 -7.89
C ASN A 294 5.18 20.02 -7.45
N TRP A 295 5.42 18.97 -8.25
CA TRP A 295 6.52 18.02 -8.02
C TRP A 295 7.89 18.67 -8.20
N LEU A 296 7.99 19.67 -9.06
CA LEU A 296 9.22 20.34 -9.40
C LEU A 296 9.82 21.11 -8.23
N GLY A 297 9.02 21.45 -7.22
CA GLY A 297 9.47 22.04 -5.96
C GLY A 297 9.75 21.02 -4.85
N TRP A 298 9.24 19.82 -4.99
CA TRP A 298 9.43 18.75 -4.03
C TRP A 298 10.77 18.04 -4.28
N ARG A 299 11.69 18.18 -3.34
CA ARG A 299 13.00 17.53 -3.40
C ARG A 299 12.97 16.34 -2.45
N PRO A 300 12.90 15.11 -2.95
CA PRO A 300 13.27 13.98 -2.12
C PRO A 300 14.75 14.13 -1.80
N SER A 301 15.04 14.53 -0.57
CA SER A 301 16.40 14.72 -0.03
C SER A 301 17.12 13.40 0.16
#